data_79491682e2b1e286689e6db0f79e6745
#
_entry.id   79491682e2b1e286689e6db0f79e6745
#
_cell.length_a   1.000
_cell.length_b   1.000
_cell.length_c   1.000
_cell.angle_alpha   90.00
_cell.angle_beta   90.00
_cell.angle_gamma   90.00
#
_symmetry.space_group_name_H-M   'P 1'
#
loop_
_entity.id
_entity.type
_entity.pdbx_description
1 polymer ?
#
loop_
_entity_poly.entity_id
_entity_poly.type
_entity_poly.pdbx_seq_one_letter_code
_entity_poly.pdbx_strand_id
1 'polypeptide(L)'
;MKKRVKKQKSILQDQSCKQCYLCMLQDGDYREKLVEDHHIYFGKPNRQKSEINGFKVNLCPRHHRDGKEAVHNNRENDLILKKLCQQEYEKTHTREDFVRIIGKSYIGGGFKRP
;
A
#
# COMPACT_ATOMS: atom_id res chain seq x y z
N MET A 1 -3.99 -16.23 -27.69
CA MET A 1 -3.61 -16.55 -26.40
C MET A 1 -3.73 -15.43 -25.40
N LYS A 2 -4.24 -15.79 -24.23
CA LYS A 2 -4.48 -14.78 -23.29
C LYS A 2 -3.25 -14.38 -22.54
N LYS A 3 -3.02 -13.10 -22.37
CA LYS A 3 -1.90 -12.66 -21.66
C LYS A 3 -2.14 -12.69 -20.19
N ARG A 4 -1.21 -13.16 -19.42
CA ARG A 4 -1.33 -13.13 -18.01
C ARG A 4 -0.87 -11.82 -17.48
N VAL A 5 -1.62 -11.30 -16.52
CA VAL A 5 -1.19 -10.12 -15.79
C VAL A 5 -0.07 -10.53 -14.86
N LYS A 6 1.06 -9.87 -14.94
CA LYS A 6 2.17 -10.20 -14.10
C LYS A 6 1.99 -9.60 -12.73
N LYS A 7 2.11 -10.41 -11.71
CA LYS A 7 1.98 -9.95 -10.34
C LYS A 7 3.36 -9.73 -9.75
N GLN A 8 3.50 -8.69 -8.96
CA GLN A 8 4.77 -8.39 -8.34
C GLN A 8 4.64 -8.53 -6.84
N LYS A 9 5.70 -8.98 -6.19
CA LYS A 9 5.72 -9.04 -4.74
C LYS A 9 5.66 -7.63 -4.17
N SER A 10 5.20 -7.54 -2.92
CA SER A 10 5.12 -6.25 -2.25
C SER A 10 6.48 -5.56 -2.23
N ILE A 11 6.48 -4.27 -2.50
CA ILE A 11 7.71 -3.48 -2.39
C ILE A 11 7.95 -3.02 -0.96
N LEU A 12 6.99 -3.23 -0.05
CA LEU A 12 7.10 -2.77 1.32
C LEU A 12 7.38 -3.87 2.32
N GLN A 13 6.99 -5.10 2.02
CA GLN A 13 6.94 -6.12 3.05
C GLN A 13 7.11 -7.50 2.43
N ASP A 14 7.72 -8.41 3.18
CA ASP A 14 7.73 -9.81 2.78
C ASP A 14 6.41 -10.40 3.25
N GLN A 15 5.46 -10.54 2.35
CA GLN A 15 4.13 -10.99 2.70
C GLN A 15 4.04 -12.47 3.04
N SER A 16 5.12 -13.23 2.83
CA SER A 16 5.13 -14.61 3.28
C SER A 16 5.21 -14.71 4.79
N CYS A 17 5.70 -13.65 5.45
CA CYS A 17 5.63 -13.53 6.89
C CYS A 17 4.27 -12.92 7.21
N LYS A 18 3.44 -13.64 7.92
CA LYS A 18 2.05 -13.23 8.12
C LYS A 18 1.94 -12.18 9.23
N GLN A 19 2.54 -11.04 9.01
CA GLN A 19 2.55 -9.93 9.96
C GLN A 19 1.71 -8.79 9.42
N CYS A 20 1.02 -8.09 10.31
CA CYS A 20 0.25 -6.92 9.92
C CYS A 20 1.18 -5.72 9.83
N TYR A 21 1.22 -5.09 8.68
CA TYR A 21 2.13 -3.98 8.44
C TYR A 21 1.87 -2.80 9.38
N LEU A 22 0.60 -2.47 9.61
CA LEU A 22 0.27 -1.37 10.52
C LEU A 22 0.51 -1.72 11.99
N CYS A 23 0.32 -2.98 12.38
CA CYS A 23 0.69 -3.38 13.74
C CYS A 23 2.19 -3.18 13.95
N MET A 24 3.00 -3.49 12.93
CA MET A 24 4.44 -3.30 13.04
C MET A 24 4.78 -1.82 13.14
N LEU A 25 4.17 -1.00 12.30
CA LEU A 25 4.48 0.42 12.28
C LEU A 25 4.03 1.15 13.53
N GLN A 26 2.81 0.88 13.96
CA GLN A 26 2.19 1.69 15.00
C GLN A 26 2.39 1.13 16.39
N ASP A 27 2.45 -0.19 16.51
CA ASP A 27 2.52 -0.83 17.81
C ASP A 27 3.83 -1.56 18.06
N GLY A 28 4.71 -1.61 17.08
CA GLY A 28 5.93 -2.39 17.20
C GLY A 28 5.64 -3.88 17.35
N ASP A 29 4.51 -4.32 16.83
CA ASP A 29 4.04 -5.69 17.00
C ASP A 29 4.37 -6.50 15.75
N TYR A 30 5.37 -7.35 15.86
CA TYR A 30 5.86 -8.16 14.74
C TYR A 30 5.38 -9.59 14.77
N ARG A 31 4.40 -9.90 15.64
CA ARG A 31 3.90 -11.26 15.74
C ARG A 31 3.11 -11.62 14.51
N GLU A 32 3.20 -12.89 14.12
CA GLU A 32 2.35 -13.39 13.04
C GLU A 32 0.93 -13.54 13.52
N LYS A 33 0.00 -13.27 12.65
CA LYS A 33 -1.41 -13.32 12.98
C LYS A 33 -2.21 -13.49 11.71
N LEU A 34 -3.52 -13.58 11.85
CA LEU A 34 -4.38 -13.63 10.69
C LEU A 34 -4.26 -12.32 9.94
N VAL A 35 -3.93 -12.37 8.66
CA VAL A 35 -3.80 -11.17 7.84
C VAL A 35 -4.44 -11.39 6.49
N GLU A 36 -4.77 -10.28 5.84
CA GLU A 36 -5.33 -10.27 4.50
C GLU A 36 -4.46 -9.39 3.62
N ASP A 37 -4.40 -9.73 2.35
CA ASP A 37 -3.64 -8.95 1.37
C ASP A 37 -4.43 -7.69 1.03
N HIS A 38 -3.84 -6.53 1.31
CA HIS A 38 -4.49 -5.25 1.05
C HIS A 38 -3.78 -4.53 -0.09
N HIS A 39 -4.53 -4.22 -1.14
CA HIS A 39 -4.02 -3.40 -2.24
C HIS A 39 -4.08 -1.96 -1.80
N ILE A 40 -2.93 -1.30 -1.72
CA ILE A 40 -2.83 0.02 -1.10
C ILE A 40 -3.62 1.05 -1.88
N TYR A 41 -3.50 1.03 -3.21
CA TYR A 41 -4.32 1.90 -4.05
C TYR A 41 -5.44 1.03 -4.60
N PHE A 42 -6.67 1.30 -4.16
CA PHE A 42 -7.79 0.43 -4.48
C PHE A 42 -8.81 1.15 -5.33
N GLY A 43 -9.89 0.44 -5.65
CA GLY A 43 -10.83 0.97 -6.61
C GLY A 43 -10.35 0.67 -8.02
N LYS A 44 -11.23 0.76 -8.99
CA LYS A 44 -10.86 0.51 -10.36
C LYS A 44 -10.28 1.76 -10.96
N PRO A 45 -9.23 1.66 -11.72
CA PRO A 45 -8.42 0.49 -12.05
C PRO A 45 -7.24 0.27 -11.13
N ASN A 46 -7.16 1.02 -10.04
CA ASN A 46 -5.94 1.06 -9.23
C ASN A 46 -5.65 -0.23 -8.49
N ARG A 47 -6.69 -1.04 -8.21
CA ARG A 47 -6.46 -2.32 -7.56
C ARG A 47 -5.57 -3.20 -8.41
N GLN A 48 -5.82 -3.26 -9.71
CA GLN A 48 -5.00 -4.05 -10.60
C GLN A 48 -3.60 -3.46 -10.72
N LYS A 49 -3.50 -2.14 -10.76
CA LYS A 49 -2.21 -1.48 -10.83
C LYS A 49 -1.40 -1.75 -9.57
N SER A 50 -2.06 -1.80 -8.40
CA SER A 50 -1.38 -2.16 -7.18
C SER A 50 -0.83 -3.58 -7.25
N GLU A 51 -1.61 -4.51 -7.80
CA GLU A 51 -1.16 -5.88 -7.91
C GLU A 51 0.04 -6.01 -8.83
N ILE A 52 0.02 -5.32 -9.95
CA ILE A 52 1.10 -5.38 -10.92
C ILE A 52 2.38 -4.76 -10.40
N ASN A 53 2.26 -3.73 -9.60
CA ASN A 53 3.42 -2.97 -9.15
C ASN A 53 3.88 -3.30 -7.73
N GLY A 54 3.21 -4.22 -7.07
CA GLY A 54 3.60 -4.60 -5.72
C GLY A 54 3.21 -3.59 -4.65
N PHE A 55 2.16 -2.83 -4.89
CA PHE A 55 1.68 -1.83 -3.93
C PHE A 55 0.67 -2.48 -3.00
N LYS A 56 1.16 -3.37 -2.14
CA LYS A 56 0.27 -4.15 -1.28
C LYS A 56 0.99 -4.54 0.00
N VAL A 57 0.23 -4.75 1.06
CA VAL A 57 0.75 -5.18 2.35
C VAL A 57 -0.25 -6.11 3.00
N ASN A 58 0.21 -6.86 4.00
CA ASN A 58 -0.67 -7.67 4.84
C ASN A 58 -1.23 -6.80 5.95
N LEU A 59 -2.52 -6.89 6.20
CA LEU A 59 -3.16 -6.19 7.30
C LEU A 59 -4.06 -7.16 8.05
N CYS A 60 -4.05 -7.07 9.38
CA CYS A 60 -4.97 -7.86 10.19
C CYS A 60 -6.38 -7.27 10.06
N PRO A 61 -7.41 -8.03 10.44
CA PRO A 61 -8.78 -7.52 10.26
C PRO A 61 -9.00 -6.16 10.93
N ARG A 62 -8.42 -5.95 12.10
CA ARG A 62 -8.58 -4.69 12.83
C ARG A 62 -8.06 -3.51 12.03
N HIS A 63 -6.99 -3.71 11.25
CA HIS A 63 -6.41 -2.63 10.45
C HIS A 63 -6.91 -2.63 9.02
N HIS A 64 -7.57 -3.70 8.58
CA HIS A 64 -8.04 -3.77 7.21
C HIS A 64 -9.49 -3.31 7.05
N ARG A 65 -10.41 -3.94 7.77
CA ARG A 65 -11.83 -3.64 7.59
C ARG A 65 -12.62 -3.41 8.84
N ASP A 66 -12.19 -3.99 9.97
CA ASP A 66 -13.01 -4.00 11.16
C ASP A 66 -12.60 -2.89 12.11
N GLY A 67 -13.56 -2.06 12.46
CA GLY A 67 -13.32 -1.05 13.47
C GLY A 67 -12.80 0.26 12.93
N LYS A 68 -12.57 1.15 13.85
CA LYS A 68 -12.27 2.53 13.48
C LYS A 68 -10.84 2.77 13.04
N GLU A 69 -9.95 1.81 13.30
CA GLU A 69 -8.56 1.97 12.88
C GLU A 69 -8.27 1.33 11.53
N ALA A 70 -9.26 0.62 10.97
CA ALA A 70 -9.07 -0.05 9.69
C ALA A 70 -8.95 0.97 8.58
N VAL A 71 -8.07 0.68 7.62
CA VAL A 71 -7.81 1.63 6.54
C VAL A 71 -9.06 1.96 5.72
N HIS A 72 -10.00 1.03 5.63
CA HIS A 72 -11.22 1.29 4.88
C HIS A 72 -12.17 2.21 5.66
N ASN A 73 -11.93 2.44 6.94
CA ASN A 73 -12.74 3.31 7.79
C ASN A 73 -11.96 4.49 8.37
N ASN A 74 -10.65 4.52 8.13
CA ASN A 74 -9.80 5.54 8.74
C ASN A 74 -8.90 6.12 7.67
N ARG A 75 -9.24 7.33 7.24
CA ARG A 75 -8.52 7.95 6.15
C ARG A 75 -7.05 8.22 6.50
N GLU A 76 -6.79 8.54 7.76
CA GLU A 76 -5.44 8.82 8.19
C GLU A 76 -4.53 7.61 8.02
N ASN A 77 -5.00 6.44 8.47
CA ASN A 77 -4.23 5.21 8.32
C ASN A 77 -4.09 4.81 6.86
N ASP A 78 -5.14 5.02 6.07
CA ASP A 78 -5.09 4.76 4.64
C ASP A 78 -4.01 5.62 3.98
N LEU A 79 -3.97 6.91 4.33
CA LEU A 79 -2.98 7.81 3.74
C LEU A 79 -1.56 7.50 4.19
N ILE A 80 -1.39 7.01 5.42
CA ILE A 80 -0.05 6.59 5.87
C ILE A 80 0.50 5.53 4.92
N LEU A 81 -0.29 4.52 4.61
CA LEU A 81 0.16 3.47 3.71
C LEU A 81 0.42 4.01 2.30
N LYS A 82 -0.46 4.87 1.82
CA LYS A 82 -0.31 5.40 0.47
C LYS A 82 0.93 6.25 0.32
N LYS A 83 1.25 7.03 1.35
CA LYS A 83 2.45 7.85 1.31
C LYS A 83 3.71 7.01 1.42
N LEU A 84 3.71 6.03 2.32
CA LEU A 84 4.88 5.17 2.48
C LEU A 84 5.16 4.37 1.22
N CYS A 85 4.11 3.87 0.58
CA CYS A 85 4.27 3.10 -0.64
C CYS A 85 4.85 3.96 -1.75
N GLN A 86 4.34 5.17 -1.89
CA GLN A 86 4.87 6.08 -2.91
C GLN A 86 6.32 6.43 -2.63
N GLN A 87 6.66 6.68 -1.36
CA GLN A 87 8.04 6.98 -0.99
C GLN A 87 8.98 5.83 -1.35
N GLU A 88 8.53 4.60 -1.10
CA GLU A 88 9.36 3.45 -1.43
C GLU A 88 9.55 3.33 -2.93
N TYR A 89 8.47 3.53 -3.69
CA TYR A 89 8.54 3.46 -5.14
C TYR A 89 9.49 4.52 -5.69
N GLU A 90 9.47 5.72 -5.12
CA GLU A 90 10.28 6.81 -5.61
C GLU A 90 11.76 6.67 -5.29
N LYS A 91 12.14 5.65 -4.53
CA LYS A 91 13.56 5.37 -4.35
C LYS A 91 14.21 4.87 -5.64
N THR A 92 13.41 4.28 -6.53
CA THR A 92 13.94 3.72 -7.78
C THR A 92 13.22 4.24 -9.02
N HIS A 93 12.20 5.06 -8.84
CA HIS A 93 11.41 5.60 -9.96
C HIS A 93 11.09 7.06 -9.68
N THR A 94 10.56 7.75 -10.67
CA THR A 94 10.24 9.17 -10.50
C THR A 94 8.81 9.33 -10.01
N ARG A 95 8.52 10.52 -9.49
CA ARG A 95 7.15 10.86 -9.14
C ARG A 95 6.25 10.87 -10.35
N GLU A 96 6.78 11.30 -11.49
CA GLU A 96 6.01 11.28 -12.72
C GLU A 96 5.59 9.87 -13.09
N ASP A 97 6.47 8.91 -12.89
CA ASP A 97 6.12 7.50 -13.14
C ASP A 97 4.99 7.06 -12.23
N PHE A 98 5.07 7.44 -10.95
CA PHE A 98 4.04 7.07 -10.00
C PHE A 98 2.69 7.67 -10.39
N VAL A 99 2.68 8.94 -10.74
CA VAL A 99 1.43 9.62 -11.11
C VAL A 99 0.86 9.03 -12.40
N ARG A 100 1.73 8.62 -13.31
CA ARG A 100 1.27 7.99 -14.55
C ARG A 100 0.54 6.68 -14.25
N ILE A 101 1.01 5.94 -13.25
CA ILE A 101 0.39 4.67 -12.90
C ILE A 101 -0.89 4.87 -12.09
N ILE A 102 -0.82 5.65 -11.03
CA ILE A 102 -1.89 5.75 -10.04
C ILE A 102 -2.86 6.90 -10.29
N GLY A 103 -2.38 7.95 -10.93
CA GLY A 103 -3.24 9.07 -11.28
C GLY A 103 -3.04 10.32 -10.46
N LYS A 104 -2.36 10.22 -9.34
CA LYS A 104 -2.10 11.41 -8.52
C LYS A 104 -0.99 11.10 -7.52
N SER A 105 -0.45 12.13 -6.91
CA SER A 105 0.55 12.00 -5.87
C SER A 105 -0.10 12.11 -4.49
N TYR A 106 0.37 11.30 -3.57
CA TYR A 106 -0.05 11.36 -2.17
C TYR A 106 1.01 12.04 -1.30
N ILE A 107 2.16 12.40 -1.88
CA ILE A 107 3.20 13.09 -1.17
C ILE A 107 3.18 14.53 -1.61
N GLY A 108 2.96 15.37 -0.78
CA GLY A 108 2.99 16.47 -1.14
C GLY A 108 3.25 17.58 -1.30
N GLY A 109 2.52 17.91 -1.03
CA GLY A 109 2.66 19.01 -1.10
C GLY A 109 3.87 19.59 -0.99
N GLY A 110 4.40 19.13 -0.37
CA GLY A 110 5.47 19.59 -0.19
C GLY A 110 6.16 20.00 -1.26
N PHE A 111 5.98 19.96 -1.99
CA PHE A 111 6.82 20.35 -2.84
C PHE A 111 6.41 21.37 -3.58
N LYS A 112 6.06 21.94 -3.26
CA LYS A 112 5.78 22.88 -3.75
C LYS A 112 6.60 23.77 -3.91
N ARG A 113 6.92 23.84 -4.10
CA ARG A 113 7.73 24.37 -4.22
C ARG A 113 8.03 25.19 -4.14
N PRO A 114 8.42 25.45 -4.07
CA PRO A 114 8.68 26.43 -3.87
C PRO A 114 8.46 27.29 -4.29
#